data_fb1da27d19e8778427eed87fed42fc6e
#
_entry.id   fb1da27d19e8778427eed87fed42fc6e
#
_cell.length_a   1.000
_cell.length_b   1.000
_cell.length_c   1.000
_cell.angle_alpha   90.00
_cell.angle_beta   90.00
_cell.angle_gamma   90.00
#
_symmetry.space_group_name_H-M   'P 1'
#
loop_
_entity.id
_entity.type
_entity.pdbx_description
1 polymer ?
#
loop_
_entity_poly.entity_id
_entity_poly.type
_entity_poly.pdbx_seq_one_letter_code
_entity_poly.pdbx_strand_id
1 'polypeptide(L)'
;MRLSALAAYARTLGCTAEEQVSMIDYTSFKIGGPADVYITAPTEAAAAAALIRCREEDIPVYLLGNGTNLLVGDKGLRGAVIRLDGRQAAPTLQPDGRTVQCSAGVSLKRLCQYARDKALTGLEFAFGIPGAVGGAVYMNAGAYGGQMDQVLVSATGLSRTGKRHTFAADRLNLGYRHSVFMDEGDMVVSA
;
A
#
# COMPACT_ATOMS: atom_id res chain seq x y z
N MET A 1 -19.26 -10.66 15.55
CA MET A 1 -18.86 -9.86 16.72
C MET A 1 -17.43 -9.33 16.63
N ARG A 2 -16.39 -10.15 16.38
CA ARG A 2 -14.98 -9.66 16.29
C ARG A 2 -14.76 -8.60 15.19
N LEU A 3 -15.30 -8.79 14.01
CA LEU A 3 -15.10 -7.89 12.86
C LEU A 3 -15.77 -6.52 13.08
N SER A 4 -16.98 -6.47 13.64
CA SER A 4 -17.65 -5.20 13.98
C SER A 4 -16.92 -4.45 15.10
N ALA A 5 -16.32 -5.17 16.06
CA ALA A 5 -15.48 -4.59 17.10
C ALA A 5 -14.18 -4.00 16.49
N LEU A 6 -13.56 -4.70 15.51
CA LEU A 6 -12.41 -4.19 14.75
C LEU A 6 -12.78 -2.90 13.99
N ALA A 7 -13.91 -2.88 13.30
CA ALA A 7 -14.37 -1.69 12.57
C ALA A 7 -14.60 -0.50 13.51
N ALA A 8 -15.24 -0.74 14.67
CA ALA A 8 -15.42 0.29 15.68
C ALA A 8 -14.09 0.80 16.24
N TYR A 9 -13.15 -0.10 16.56
CA TYR A 9 -11.79 0.26 17.00
C TYR A 9 -11.04 1.08 15.95
N ALA A 10 -11.06 0.66 14.69
CA ALA A 10 -10.41 1.40 13.62
C ALA A 10 -10.94 2.83 13.49
N ARG A 11 -12.25 3.04 13.67
CA ARG A 11 -12.85 4.39 13.67
C ARG A 11 -12.32 5.26 14.81
N THR A 12 -12.00 4.70 16.00
CA THR A 12 -11.38 5.48 17.10
C THR A 12 -9.96 5.95 16.76
N LEU A 13 -9.29 5.29 15.82
CA LEU A 13 -7.97 5.68 15.30
C LEU A 13 -8.04 6.71 14.16
N GLY A 14 -9.24 7.21 13.82
CA GLY A 14 -9.46 8.10 12.69
C GLY A 14 -9.53 7.42 11.33
N CYS A 15 -9.54 6.08 11.28
CA CYS A 15 -9.74 5.34 10.03
C CYS A 15 -11.19 5.46 9.55
N THR A 16 -11.40 5.42 8.22
CA THR A 16 -12.68 4.95 7.72
C THR A 16 -12.71 3.42 7.80
N ALA A 17 -13.81 2.88 8.33
CA ALA A 17 -13.99 1.43 8.41
C ALA A 17 -15.44 1.08 8.08
N GLU A 18 -15.59 0.26 7.05
CA GLU A 18 -16.87 -0.16 6.50
C GLU A 18 -16.96 -1.69 6.53
N GLU A 19 -18.17 -2.21 6.75
CA GLU A 19 -18.42 -3.65 6.83
C GLU A 19 -19.17 -4.12 5.57
N GLN A 20 -18.92 -5.38 5.15
CA GLN A 20 -19.56 -6.01 3.99
C GLN A 20 -19.42 -5.18 2.70
N VAL A 21 -18.22 -4.68 2.45
CA VAL A 21 -17.93 -3.78 1.34
C VAL A 21 -17.73 -4.56 0.04
N SER A 22 -18.52 -4.26 -0.99
CA SER A 22 -18.30 -4.82 -2.32
C SER A 22 -16.92 -4.44 -2.87
N MET A 23 -16.13 -5.44 -3.25
CA MET A 23 -14.80 -5.20 -3.82
C MET A 23 -14.83 -4.75 -5.29
N ILE A 24 -16.01 -4.72 -5.93
CA ILE A 24 -16.20 -4.22 -7.30
C ILE A 24 -15.66 -2.79 -7.44
N ASP A 25 -15.91 -1.95 -6.44
CA ASP A 25 -15.50 -0.53 -6.47
C ASP A 25 -14.04 -0.33 -6.12
N TYR A 26 -13.39 -1.34 -5.55
CA TYR A 26 -12.02 -1.28 -5.03
C TYR A 26 -11.01 -2.10 -5.86
N THR A 27 -11.45 -2.68 -6.97
CA THR A 27 -10.58 -3.40 -7.91
C THR A 27 -10.71 -2.83 -9.32
N SER A 28 -9.62 -2.84 -10.07
CA SER A 28 -9.63 -2.40 -11.48
C SER A 28 -10.41 -3.36 -12.39
N PHE A 29 -10.54 -4.61 -12.02
CA PHE A 29 -11.33 -5.60 -12.75
C PHE A 29 -12.84 -5.38 -12.65
N LYS A 30 -13.28 -4.53 -11.68
CA LYS A 30 -14.71 -4.22 -11.44
C LYS A 30 -15.57 -5.45 -11.18
N ILE A 31 -14.97 -6.46 -10.55
CA ILE A 31 -15.62 -7.68 -10.06
C ILE A 31 -15.09 -8.01 -8.67
N GLY A 32 -15.84 -8.76 -7.89
CA GLY A 32 -15.45 -9.25 -6.58
C GLY A 32 -16.57 -9.17 -5.55
N GLY A 33 -16.70 -10.24 -4.76
CA GLY A 33 -17.61 -10.31 -3.62
C GLY A 33 -17.18 -9.37 -2.48
N PRO A 34 -17.95 -9.38 -1.35
CA PRO A 34 -17.72 -8.45 -0.25
C PRO A 34 -16.47 -8.78 0.56
N ALA A 35 -15.77 -7.72 1.01
CA ALA A 35 -14.83 -7.81 2.13
C ALA A 35 -15.59 -7.68 3.45
N ASP A 36 -15.25 -8.50 4.45
CA ASP A 36 -15.95 -8.43 5.73
C ASP A 36 -15.78 -7.08 6.40
N VAL A 37 -14.55 -6.55 6.43
CA VAL A 37 -14.24 -5.19 6.89
C VAL A 37 -13.22 -4.56 5.95
N TYR A 38 -13.46 -3.31 5.56
CA TYR A 38 -12.57 -2.51 4.75
C TYR A 38 -12.11 -1.28 5.55
N ILE A 39 -10.79 -1.17 5.78
CA ILE A 39 -10.20 -0.11 6.62
C ILE A 39 -9.29 0.75 5.74
N THR A 40 -9.54 2.06 5.71
CA THR A 40 -8.61 3.03 5.15
C THR A 40 -7.97 3.81 6.30
N ALA A 41 -6.68 3.59 6.51
CA ALA A 41 -5.90 4.23 7.56
C ALA A 41 -5.34 5.57 7.07
N PRO A 42 -5.58 6.68 7.80
CA PRO A 42 -5.07 7.99 7.41
C PRO A 42 -3.58 8.15 7.67
N THR A 43 -3.01 7.36 8.58
CA THR A 43 -1.61 7.43 8.99
C THR A 43 -0.99 6.04 9.13
N GLU A 44 0.33 5.98 9.10
CA GLU A 44 1.11 4.77 9.41
C GLU A 44 0.79 4.23 10.81
N ALA A 45 0.66 5.12 11.81
CA ALA A 45 0.34 4.73 13.19
C ALA A 45 -1.05 4.06 13.28
N ALA A 46 -2.05 4.59 12.59
CA ALA A 46 -3.38 4.00 12.54
C ALA A 46 -3.39 2.64 11.82
N ALA A 47 -2.60 2.51 10.74
CA ALA A 47 -2.43 1.23 10.05
C ALA A 47 -1.75 0.19 10.95
N ALA A 48 -0.68 0.58 11.66
CA ALA A 48 0.02 -0.30 12.61
C ALA A 48 -0.91 -0.79 13.71
N ALA A 49 -1.70 0.09 14.33
CA ALA A 49 -2.66 -0.26 15.37
C ALA A 49 -3.74 -1.23 14.86
N ALA A 50 -4.25 -1.02 13.65
CA ALA A 50 -5.21 -1.93 13.02
C ALA A 50 -4.60 -3.31 12.73
N LEU A 51 -3.34 -3.38 12.25
CA LEU A 51 -2.61 -4.62 12.01
C LEU A 51 -2.39 -5.41 13.31
N ILE A 52 -1.95 -4.73 14.39
CA ILE A 52 -1.76 -5.33 15.71
C ILE A 52 -3.09 -5.92 16.21
N ARG A 53 -4.18 -5.16 16.11
CA ARG A 53 -5.50 -5.61 16.54
C ARG A 53 -5.98 -6.83 15.77
N CYS A 54 -5.77 -6.85 14.46
CA CYS A 54 -6.11 -8.02 13.63
C CYS A 54 -5.32 -9.26 14.06
N ARG A 55 -4.05 -9.10 14.38
CA ARG A 55 -3.20 -10.19 14.87
C ARG A 55 -3.67 -10.71 16.24
N GLU A 56 -3.95 -9.81 17.19
CA GLU A 56 -4.41 -10.17 18.55
C GLU A 56 -5.73 -10.95 18.53
N GLU A 57 -6.60 -10.64 17.56
CA GLU A 57 -7.91 -11.30 17.41
C GLU A 57 -7.92 -12.43 16.37
N ASP A 58 -6.74 -12.79 15.81
CA ASP A 58 -6.59 -13.80 14.77
C ASP A 58 -7.52 -13.54 13.57
N ILE A 59 -7.54 -12.28 13.10
CA ILE A 59 -8.32 -11.85 11.94
C ILE A 59 -7.39 -11.86 10.72
N PRO A 60 -7.74 -12.57 9.62
CA PRO A 60 -7.00 -12.51 8.37
C PRO A 60 -6.92 -11.10 7.81
N VAL A 61 -5.74 -10.71 7.29
CA VAL A 61 -5.51 -9.38 6.74
C VAL A 61 -5.12 -9.47 5.27
N TYR A 62 -5.74 -8.63 4.47
CA TYR A 62 -5.41 -8.38 3.06
C TYR A 62 -4.93 -6.95 2.90
N LEU A 63 -3.68 -6.78 2.47
CA LEU A 63 -3.08 -5.46 2.23
C LEU A 63 -3.45 -4.98 0.83
N LEU A 64 -3.96 -3.76 0.73
CA LEU A 64 -4.45 -3.22 -0.53
C LEU A 64 -3.83 -1.86 -0.84
N GLY A 65 -3.31 -1.70 -2.06
CA GLY A 65 -3.04 -0.40 -2.66
C GLY A 65 -4.29 0.14 -3.37
N ASN A 66 -4.16 0.40 -4.67
CA ASN A 66 -5.29 0.84 -5.50
C ASN A 66 -6.12 -0.31 -6.12
N GLY A 67 -5.86 -1.56 -5.72
CA GLY A 67 -6.60 -2.73 -6.22
C GLY A 67 -6.41 -3.03 -7.72
N THR A 68 -5.30 -2.58 -8.31
CA THR A 68 -5.05 -2.69 -9.76
C THR A 68 -4.44 -4.02 -10.18
N ASN A 69 -3.98 -4.82 -9.22
CA ASN A 69 -3.39 -6.13 -9.45
C ASN A 69 -4.07 -7.21 -8.58
N LEU A 70 -5.34 -7.03 -8.26
CA LEU A 70 -6.10 -7.94 -7.41
C LEU A 70 -7.38 -8.38 -8.12
N LEU A 71 -7.58 -9.70 -8.19
CA LEU A 71 -8.83 -10.34 -8.59
C LEU A 71 -9.48 -10.95 -7.35
N VAL A 72 -10.68 -10.52 -7.02
CA VAL A 72 -11.45 -11.01 -5.88
C VAL A 72 -12.59 -11.91 -6.40
N GLY A 73 -12.69 -13.11 -5.86
CA GLY A 73 -13.78 -14.04 -6.21
C GLY A 73 -15.12 -13.62 -5.61
N ASP A 74 -16.22 -14.20 -6.09
CA ASP A 74 -17.60 -13.86 -5.71
C ASP A 74 -17.88 -14.06 -4.21
N LYS A 75 -17.17 -14.99 -3.56
CA LYS A 75 -17.28 -15.20 -2.11
C LYS A 75 -16.65 -14.08 -1.29
N GLY A 76 -15.91 -13.17 -1.91
CA GLY A 76 -15.25 -12.03 -1.28
C GLY A 76 -14.07 -12.41 -0.41
N LEU A 77 -13.70 -11.50 0.50
CA LEU A 77 -12.53 -11.62 1.39
C LEU A 77 -13.01 -11.76 2.85
N ARG A 78 -12.65 -12.89 3.47
CA ARG A 78 -12.99 -13.17 4.88
C ARG A 78 -11.89 -12.61 5.78
N GLY A 79 -12.17 -11.51 6.48
CA GLY A 79 -11.24 -10.79 7.34
C GLY A 79 -11.23 -9.29 7.07
N ALA A 80 -10.09 -8.64 7.29
CA ALA A 80 -9.91 -7.21 7.12
C ALA A 80 -9.09 -6.87 5.88
N VAL A 81 -9.58 -5.99 5.03
CA VAL A 81 -8.80 -5.31 4.00
C VAL A 81 -8.26 -4.02 4.61
N ILE A 82 -6.95 -3.80 4.58
CA ILE A 82 -6.31 -2.59 5.11
C ILE A 82 -5.54 -1.88 4.01
N ARG A 83 -5.80 -0.58 3.85
CA ARG A 83 -5.04 0.30 2.96
C ARG A 83 -4.60 1.58 3.66
N LEU A 84 -3.51 2.17 3.18
CA LEU A 84 -3.06 3.50 3.60
C LEU A 84 -3.69 4.57 2.71
N ASP A 85 -4.23 5.63 3.31
CA ASP A 85 -4.77 6.78 2.56
C ASP A 85 -3.64 7.69 2.09
N GLY A 86 -3.51 7.86 0.78
CA GLY A 86 -2.52 8.75 0.18
C GLY A 86 -3.07 10.12 -0.25
N ARG A 87 -4.37 10.39 -0.01
CA ARG A 87 -5.02 11.61 -0.52
C ARG A 87 -4.42 12.88 0.06
N GLN A 88 -4.10 12.88 1.36
CA GLN A 88 -3.52 14.01 2.08
C GLN A 88 -1.98 14.00 2.06
N ALA A 89 -1.35 12.87 1.73
CA ALA A 89 0.09 12.77 1.68
C ALA A 89 0.66 13.42 0.43
N ALA A 90 1.76 14.15 0.58
CA ALA A 90 2.52 14.74 -0.53
C ALA A 90 3.92 14.11 -0.61
N PRO A 91 4.45 13.85 -1.83
CA PRO A 91 5.86 13.53 -2.00
C PRO A 91 6.74 14.69 -1.52
N THR A 92 7.92 14.39 -0.98
CA THR A 92 8.85 15.39 -0.44
C THR A 92 10.23 15.19 -1.04
N LEU A 93 10.77 16.21 -1.70
CA LEU A 93 12.14 16.22 -2.19
C LEU A 93 13.11 16.30 -1.01
N GLN A 94 14.09 15.42 -1.00
CA GLN A 94 15.11 15.35 0.04
C GLN A 94 16.21 16.40 -0.21
N PRO A 95 17.05 16.74 0.80
CA PRO A 95 18.09 17.75 0.69
C PRO A 95 19.16 17.48 -0.39
N ASP A 96 19.29 16.23 -0.85
CA ASP A 96 20.20 15.85 -1.95
C ASP A 96 19.73 16.33 -3.34
N GLY A 97 18.52 16.90 -3.40
CA GLY A 97 17.93 17.47 -4.62
C GLY A 97 17.51 16.44 -5.68
N ARG A 98 17.56 15.14 -5.38
CA ARG A 98 17.25 14.05 -6.35
C ARG A 98 16.44 12.91 -5.77
N THR A 99 16.45 12.70 -4.46
CA THR A 99 15.65 11.66 -3.80
C THR A 99 14.29 12.24 -3.40
N VAL A 100 13.22 11.49 -3.66
CA VAL A 100 11.85 11.85 -3.26
C VAL A 100 11.36 10.82 -2.27
N GLN A 101 10.99 11.26 -1.07
CA GLN A 101 10.27 10.42 -0.10
C GLN A 101 8.77 10.50 -0.36
N CYS A 102 8.11 9.34 -0.37
CA CYS A 102 6.70 9.26 -0.67
C CYS A 102 5.97 8.23 0.21
N SER A 103 4.77 8.57 0.69
CA SER A 103 3.89 7.62 1.37
C SER A 103 3.38 6.56 0.38
N ALA A 104 3.26 5.33 0.86
CA ALA A 104 2.79 4.18 0.08
C ALA A 104 1.36 4.34 -0.47
N GLY A 105 0.52 5.13 0.18
CA GLY A 105 -0.85 5.42 -0.27
C GLY A 105 -0.94 6.39 -1.45
N VAL A 106 0.11 7.13 -1.77
CA VAL A 106 0.13 8.09 -2.90
C VAL A 106 0.06 7.32 -4.21
N SER A 107 -0.70 7.83 -5.18
CA SER A 107 -0.74 7.22 -6.52
C SER A 107 0.57 7.45 -7.28
N LEU A 108 1.00 6.47 -8.07
CA LEU A 108 2.17 6.61 -8.95
C LEU A 108 2.06 7.83 -9.85
N LYS A 109 0.87 8.10 -10.41
CA LYS A 109 0.64 9.28 -11.23
C LYS A 109 1.01 10.58 -10.50
N ARG A 110 0.59 10.74 -9.23
CA ARG A 110 0.94 11.93 -8.43
C ARG A 110 2.43 12.02 -8.13
N LEU A 111 3.09 10.89 -7.84
CA LEU A 111 4.54 10.84 -7.65
C LEU A 111 5.28 11.26 -8.93
N CYS A 112 4.89 10.72 -10.09
CA CYS A 112 5.50 11.07 -11.38
C CYS A 112 5.26 12.55 -11.74
N GLN A 113 4.07 13.09 -11.49
CA GLN A 113 3.78 14.53 -11.68
C GLN A 113 4.68 15.39 -10.79
N TYR A 114 4.84 15.01 -9.52
CA TYR A 114 5.74 15.71 -8.60
C TYR A 114 7.19 15.68 -9.07
N ALA A 115 7.69 14.51 -9.53
CA ALA A 115 9.04 14.37 -10.06
C ALA A 115 9.27 15.28 -11.29
N ARG A 116 8.32 15.28 -12.23
CA ARG A 116 8.34 16.20 -13.39
C ARG A 116 8.42 17.67 -12.96
N ASP A 117 7.57 18.08 -12.00
CA ASP A 117 7.50 19.46 -11.53
C ASP A 117 8.78 19.89 -10.77
N LYS A 118 9.58 18.91 -10.32
CA LYS A 118 10.92 19.08 -9.73
C LYS A 118 12.07 18.85 -10.72
N ALA A 119 11.77 18.70 -12.02
CA ALA A 119 12.74 18.39 -13.08
C ALA A 119 13.59 17.14 -12.79
N LEU A 120 12.99 16.13 -12.17
CA LEU A 120 13.60 14.82 -11.91
C LEU A 120 13.23 13.83 -13.00
N THR A 121 14.15 12.96 -13.37
CA THR A 121 14.00 11.88 -14.34
C THR A 121 14.10 10.52 -13.66
N GLY A 122 13.65 9.45 -14.35
CA GLY A 122 13.74 8.05 -13.90
C GLY A 122 12.39 7.41 -13.59
N LEU A 123 11.31 8.19 -13.42
CA LEU A 123 9.96 7.68 -13.10
C LEU A 123 9.02 7.69 -14.31
N GLU A 124 9.51 7.92 -15.50
CA GLU A 124 8.71 8.04 -16.74
C GLU A 124 7.92 6.75 -17.02
N PHE A 125 8.54 5.59 -16.78
CA PHE A 125 7.91 4.27 -16.94
C PHE A 125 6.66 4.09 -16.06
N ALA A 126 6.66 4.73 -14.90
CA ALA A 126 5.64 4.52 -13.87
C ALA A 126 4.37 5.39 -14.08
N PHE A 127 4.43 6.43 -14.92
CA PHE A 127 3.33 7.38 -15.10
C PHE A 127 2.02 6.72 -15.56
N GLY A 128 2.13 5.72 -16.45
CA GLY A 128 1.00 4.97 -16.98
C GLY A 128 0.50 3.81 -16.09
N ILE A 129 1.21 3.47 -15.02
CA ILE A 129 0.82 2.36 -14.13
C ILE A 129 -0.28 2.85 -13.16
N PRO A 130 -1.50 2.29 -13.20
CA PRO A 130 -2.61 2.72 -12.36
C PRO A 130 -2.50 2.13 -10.95
N GLY A 131 -1.50 2.53 -10.18
CA GLY A 131 -1.21 1.95 -8.86
C GLY A 131 -0.90 2.99 -7.79
N ALA A 132 -0.78 2.52 -6.54
CA ALA A 132 -0.20 3.27 -5.44
C ALA A 132 1.29 2.92 -5.30
N VAL A 133 2.08 3.84 -4.75
CA VAL A 133 3.53 3.66 -4.50
C VAL A 133 3.79 2.37 -3.73
N GLY A 134 3.06 2.10 -2.66
CA GLY A 134 3.25 0.88 -1.87
C GLY A 134 3.00 -0.40 -2.66
N GLY A 135 1.95 -0.44 -3.49
CA GLY A 135 1.68 -1.58 -4.37
C GLY A 135 2.74 -1.74 -5.45
N ALA A 136 3.29 -0.64 -5.96
CA ALA A 136 4.36 -0.66 -6.95
C ALA A 136 5.67 -1.21 -6.36
N VAL A 137 6.04 -0.78 -5.15
CA VAL A 137 7.20 -1.32 -4.42
C VAL A 137 7.00 -2.81 -4.11
N TYR A 138 5.82 -3.17 -3.57
CA TYR A 138 5.48 -4.54 -3.20
C TYR A 138 5.63 -5.52 -4.37
N MET A 139 5.26 -5.09 -5.58
CA MET A 139 5.24 -5.90 -6.80
C MET A 139 6.45 -5.67 -7.71
N ASN A 140 7.42 -4.83 -7.33
CA ASN A 140 8.46 -4.33 -8.25
C ASN A 140 7.84 -3.95 -9.61
N ALA A 141 6.84 -3.07 -9.57
CA ALA A 141 6.04 -2.73 -10.75
C ALA A 141 6.92 -2.13 -11.85
N GLY A 142 6.66 -2.53 -13.08
CA GLY A 142 7.40 -2.06 -14.24
C GLY A 142 6.53 -1.96 -15.49
N ALA A 143 6.94 -1.09 -16.40
CA ALA A 143 6.35 -0.89 -17.72
C ALA A 143 7.40 -0.27 -18.66
N TYR A 144 7.26 -0.49 -19.97
CA TYR A 144 8.09 0.15 -21.00
C TYR A 144 9.61 -0.01 -20.80
N GLY A 145 10.04 -1.15 -20.23
CA GLY A 145 11.46 -1.44 -19.99
C GLY A 145 12.03 -0.86 -18.69
N GLY A 146 11.25 -0.08 -17.93
CA GLY A 146 11.61 0.40 -16.60
C GLY A 146 10.85 -0.34 -15.49
N GLN A 147 11.41 -0.36 -14.29
CA GLN A 147 10.79 -0.96 -13.10
C GLN A 147 11.29 -0.33 -11.80
N MET A 148 10.59 -0.58 -10.69
CA MET A 148 10.84 0.12 -9.41
C MET A 148 12.26 -0.10 -8.87
N ASP A 149 12.88 -1.26 -9.07
CA ASP A 149 14.25 -1.56 -8.61
C ASP A 149 15.32 -0.62 -9.19
N GLN A 150 15.05 -0.01 -10.34
CA GLN A 150 15.98 0.91 -10.99
C GLN A 150 15.99 2.31 -10.35
N VAL A 151 14.99 2.63 -9.52
CA VAL A 151 14.80 3.98 -8.98
C VAL A 151 14.65 4.00 -7.45
N LEU A 152 14.43 2.86 -6.81
CA LEU A 152 14.27 2.78 -5.36
C LEU A 152 15.62 2.94 -4.67
N VAL A 153 15.67 3.81 -3.65
CA VAL A 153 16.79 3.95 -2.71
C VAL A 153 16.54 3.12 -1.47
N SER A 154 15.33 3.17 -0.95
CA SER A 154 14.88 2.39 0.22
C SER A 154 13.36 2.30 0.26
N ALA A 155 12.84 1.37 1.04
CA ALA A 155 11.42 1.33 1.36
C ALA A 155 11.21 0.85 2.80
N THR A 156 10.11 1.30 3.40
CA THR A 156 9.73 0.97 4.78
C THR A 156 8.43 0.19 4.78
N GLY A 157 8.41 -0.89 5.55
CA GLY A 157 7.22 -1.69 5.82
C GLY A 157 6.86 -1.74 7.30
N LEU A 158 5.62 -2.13 7.56
CA LEU A 158 5.09 -2.52 8.86
C LEU A 158 4.80 -4.00 8.87
N SER A 159 5.37 -4.71 9.84
CA SER A 159 5.01 -6.10 10.11
C SER A 159 3.61 -6.20 10.72
N ARG A 160 3.07 -7.40 10.77
CA ARG A 160 1.81 -7.69 11.46
C ARG A 160 1.86 -7.44 12.98
N THR A 161 3.08 -7.25 13.54
CA THR A 161 3.28 -6.86 14.94
C THR A 161 3.36 -5.34 15.13
N GLY A 162 3.17 -4.56 14.06
CA GLY A 162 3.33 -3.12 14.06
C GLY A 162 4.80 -2.65 14.07
N LYS A 163 5.76 -3.58 13.99
CA LYS A 163 7.18 -3.21 13.93
C LYS A 163 7.51 -2.63 12.57
N ARG A 164 8.19 -1.49 12.59
CA ARG A 164 8.66 -0.79 11.40
C ARG A 164 10.02 -1.33 10.96
N HIS A 165 10.15 -1.67 9.69
CA HIS A 165 11.39 -2.12 9.06
C HIS A 165 11.69 -1.28 7.84
N THR A 166 12.92 -0.76 7.73
CA THR A 166 13.39 -0.06 6.54
C THR A 166 14.48 -0.89 5.87
N PHE A 167 14.31 -1.14 4.58
CA PHE A 167 15.26 -1.86 3.75
C PHE A 167 15.87 -0.90 2.72
N ALA A 168 17.20 -0.90 2.60
CA ALA A 168 17.88 -0.27 1.47
C ALA A 168 17.62 -1.06 0.18
N ALA A 169 17.84 -0.43 -0.97
CA ALA A 169 17.51 -1.01 -2.28
C ALA A 169 18.05 -2.42 -2.49
N ASP A 170 19.30 -2.69 -2.09
CA ASP A 170 19.98 -3.98 -2.18
C ASP A 170 19.38 -5.08 -1.27
N ARG A 171 18.59 -4.68 -0.28
CA ARG A 171 17.92 -5.58 0.68
C ARG A 171 16.44 -5.79 0.39
N LEU A 172 15.90 -5.12 -0.63
CA LEU A 172 14.48 -5.22 -1.00
C LEU A 172 14.13 -6.53 -1.71
N ASN A 173 15.13 -7.32 -2.12
CA ASN A 173 14.94 -8.60 -2.84
C ASN A 173 13.97 -8.46 -4.03
N LEU A 174 14.14 -7.40 -4.81
CA LEU A 174 13.24 -7.07 -5.92
C LEU A 174 13.50 -8.00 -7.12
N GLY A 175 12.45 -8.64 -7.57
CA GLY A 175 12.44 -9.51 -8.74
C GLY A 175 11.17 -9.32 -9.56
N TYR A 176 10.95 -10.17 -10.56
CA TYR A 176 9.71 -10.13 -11.32
C TYR A 176 8.51 -10.41 -10.41
N ARG A 177 7.66 -9.37 -10.22
CA ARG A 177 6.47 -9.43 -9.35
C ARG A 177 6.77 -9.83 -7.91
N HIS A 178 7.93 -9.42 -7.39
CA HIS A 178 8.43 -9.88 -6.09
C HIS A 178 9.16 -8.78 -5.32
N SER A 179 9.07 -8.84 -3.97
CA SER A 179 9.84 -8.03 -3.02
C SER A 179 9.92 -8.71 -1.65
N VAL A 180 10.86 -8.30 -0.82
CA VAL A 180 11.00 -8.75 0.59
C VAL A 180 9.70 -8.56 1.40
N PHE A 181 8.92 -7.53 1.11
CA PHE A 181 7.64 -7.30 1.79
C PHE A 181 6.60 -8.39 1.51
N MET A 182 6.73 -9.07 0.36
CA MET A 182 5.89 -10.22 0.02
C MET A 182 6.29 -11.44 0.85
N ASP A 183 7.60 -11.66 1.02
CA ASP A 183 8.13 -12.77 1.82
C ASP A 183 7.76 -12.63 3.30
N GLU A 184 7.90 -11.43 3.85
CA GLU A 184 7.61 -11.11 5.26
C GLU A 184 6.10 -10.93 5.54
N GLY A 185 5.30 -10.70 4.51
CA GLY A 185 3.88 -10.33 4.65
C GLY A 185 3.67 -8.94 5.23
N ASP A 186 4.62 -8.04 5.02
CA ASP A 186 4.64 -6.68 5.56
C ASP A 186 3.85 -5.70 4.69
N MET A 187 3.25 -4.70 5.32
CA MET A 187 2.60 -3.58 4.66
C MET A 187 3.61 -2.50 4.32
N VAL A 188 3.86 -2.22 3.04
CA VAL A 188 4.67 -1.06 2.64
C VAL A 188 3.97 0.23 3.08
N VAL A 189 4.71 1.15 3.74
CA VAL A 189 4.17 2.43 4.23
C VAL A 189 4.85 3.66 3.62
N SER A 190 6.09 3.55 3.18
CA SER A 190 6.80 4.62 2.46
C SER A 190 7.95 4.08 1.61
N ALA A 191 8.35 4.87 0.66
CA ALA A 191 9.52 4.64 -0.18
C ALA A 191 10.17 5.98 -0.56
#